data_e7bf302e748dd1c24428b2887336b523
#
_entry.id   e7bf302e748dd1c24428b2887336b523
#
_cell.length_a   1.000
_cell.length_b   1.000
_cell.length_c   1.000
_cell.angle_alpha   90.00
_cell.angle_beta   90.00
_cell.angle_gamma   90.00
#
_symmetry.space_group_name_H-M   'P 1'
#
loop_
_entity.id
_entity.type
_entity.pdbx_description
1 polymer ?
#
loop_
_entity_poly.entity_id
_entity_poly.type
_entity_poly.pdbx_seq_one_letter_code
_entity_poly.pdbx_strand_id
1 'polypeptide(L)'
;MGTEKTSVSEAIRVLKNGGIVIFPTDTAFGIGCRIDDEKTIERLFKIRERPKNQATPVLVDSVEMAQKYLLPVPKDVIDKLIKPYWPGALTIILPCKTDKVLKLVRGGGITLGIRVPNHTTTQQIIKDVGVPILGPSANFHGEKTPYRFEDLDENLVKLVDYVVSGKCSVKQASTVIDCSEKPWKIIRHGAIELEL
;
A
#
# COMPACT_ATOMS: atom_id res chain seq x y z
N MET A 1 -18.14 -23.79 9.92
CA MET A 1 -16.75 -23.52 9.50
C MET A 1 -16.13 -22.66 10.59
N GLY A 2 -15.15 -23.24 11.32
CA GLY A 2 -14.50 -22.54 12.43
C GLY A 2 -13.79 -21.29 11.96
N THR A 3 -13.98 -20.20 12.69
CA THR A 3 -13.20 -18.98 12.56
C THR A 3 -11.76 -19.27 12.98
N GLU A 4 -10.90 -19.70 12.03
CA GLU A 4 -9.47 -19.64 12.27
C GLU A 4 -9.14 -18.19 12.62
N LYS A 5 -8.61 -17.97 13.82
CA LYS A 5 -8.06 -16.69 14.23
C LYS A 5 -6.92 -16.40 13.26
N THR A 6 -7.19 -15.57 12.25
CA THR A 6 -6.16 -15.12 11.31
C THR A 6 -5.08 -14.40 12.10
N SER A 7 -3.92 -15.03 12.20
CA SER A 7 -2.83 -14.57 13.04
C SER A 7 -2.00 -13.52 12.32
N VAL A 8 -1.77 -12.38 12.94
CA VAL A 8 -0.83 -11.35 12.47
C VAL A 8 0.58 -11.92 12.31
N SER A 9 0.99 -12.80 13.24
CA SER A 9 2.29 -13.47 13.18
C SER A 9 2.44 -14.37 11.94
N GLU A 10 1.35 -15.01 11.50
CA GLU A 10 1.37 -15.84 10.29
C GLU A 10 1.50 -14.96 9.04
N ALA A 11 0.79 -13.84 8.95
CA ALA A 11 0.96 -12.88 7.86
C ALA A 11 2.41 -12.38 7.74
N ILE A 12 3.03 -12.06 8.88
CA ILE A 12 4.43 -11.62 8.95
C ILE A 12 5.36 -12.76 8.47
N ARG A 13 5.13 -13.99 8.91
CA ARG A 13 5.90 -15.16 8.47
C ARG A 13 5.80 -15.37 6.98
N VAL A 14 4.59 -15.30 6.43
CA VAL A 14 4.34 -15.46 4.98
C VAL A 14 5.07 -14.37 4.19
N LEU A 15 4.94 -13.09 4.58
CA LEU A 15 5.63 -11.99 3.92
C LEU A 15 7.15 -12.12 3.97
N LYS A 16 7.71 -12.50 5.13
CA LYS A 16 9.17 -12.72 5.27
C LYS A 16 9.71 -13.85 4.40
N ASN A 17 8.87 -14.83 4.08
CA ASN A 17 9.21 -15.97 3.23
C ASN A 17 8.85 -15.74 1.74
N GLY A 18 8.61 -14.51 1.31
CA GLY A 18 8.30 -14.19 -0.09
C GLY A 18 6.88 -14.54 -0.51
N GLY A 19 5.92 -14.45 0.41
CA GLY A 19 4.51 -14.66 0.12
C GLY A 19 3.75 -13.37 -0.14
N ILE A 20 2.52 -13.53 -0.63
CA ILE A 20 1.53 -12.48 -0.88
C ILE A 20 0.43 -12.59 0.16
N VAL A 21 0.10 -11.47 0.80
CA VAL A 21 -0.92 -11.41 1.84
C VAL A 21 -2.00 -10.38 1.50
N ILE A 22 -3.26 -10.73 1.74
CA ILE A 22 -4.36 -9.77 1.80
C ILE A 22 -4.53 -9.34 3.25
N PHE A 23 -4.67 -8.03 3.49
CA PHE A 23 -4.77 -7.43 4.83
C PHE A 23 -5.73 -6.24 4.86
N PRO A 24 -6.43 -6.00 5.99
CA PRO A 24 -7.27 -4.82 6.13
C PRO A 24 -6.40 -3.56 6.26
N THR A 25 -6.91 -2.42 5.79
CA THR A 25 -6.38 -1.09 6.10
C THR A 25 -7.51 -0.20 6.62
N ASP A 26 -7.20 1.04 6.99
CA ASP A 26 -8.24 2.03 7.32
C ASP A 26 -9.17 2.31 6.12
N THR A 27 -8.69 2.24 4.89
CA THR A 27 -9.46 2.56 3.66
C THR A 27 -10.16 1.37 3.04
N ALA A 28 -9.41 0.37 2.60
CA ALA A 28 -9.88 -0.83 1.91
C ALA A 28 -8.99 -2.02 2.24
N PHE A 29 -9.39 -3.24 1.91
CA PHE A 29 -8.47 -4.38 1.93
C PHE A 29 -7.38 -4.16 0.90
N GLY A 30 -6.14 -4.29 1.34
CA GLY A 30 -4.92 -4.26 0.53
C GLY A 30 -4.42 -5.66 0.23
N ILE A 31 -3.67 -5.78 -0.87
CA ILE A 31 -2.93 -6.99 -1.21
C ILE A 31 -1.47 -6.61 -1.42
N GLY A 32 -0.55 -7.36 -0.84
CA GLY A 32 0.85 -6.97 -0.92
C GLY A 32 1.85 -8.06 -0.62
N CYS A 33 3.09 -7.71 -0.92
CA CYS A 33 4.30 -8.44 -0.64
C CYS A 33 5.40 -7.42 -0.29
N ARG A 34 6.56 -7.88 0.09
CA ARG A 34 7.72 -7.03 0.38
C ARG A 34 8.15 -6.23 -0.85
N ILE A 35 8.57 -4.98 -0.64
CA ILE A 35 9.04 -4.08 -1.71
C ILE A 35 10.36 -4.55 -2.34
N ASP A 36 11.15 -5.34 -1.63
CA ASP A 36 12.49 -5.81 -2.01
C ASP A 36 12.51 -7.23 -2.61
N ASP A 37 11.34 -7.85 -2.82
CA ASP A 37 11.21 -9.18 -3.42
C ASP A 37 10.64 -9.10 -4.85
N GLU A 38 11.55 -8.99 -5.82
CA GLU A 38 11.19 -8.82 -7.24
C GLU A 38 10.32 -9.95 -7.78
N LYS A 39 10.63 -11.21 -7.43
CA LYS A 39 9.88 -12.38 -7.89
C LYS A 39 8.43 -12.35 -7.39
N THR A 40 8.26 -12.02 -6.12
CA THR A 40 6.93 -11.95 -5.52
C THR A 40 6.15 -10.75 -6.04
N ILE A 41 6.81 -9.62 -6.32
CA ILE A 41 6.19 -8.46 -6.96
C ILE A 41 5.70 -8.81 -8.37
N GLU A 42 6.49 -9.50 -9.18
CA GLU A 42 6.07 -9.97 -10.51
C GLU A 42 4.86 -10.91 -10.42
N ARG A 43 4.87 -11.85 -9.45
CA ARG A 43 3.73 -12.73 -9.16
C ARG A 43 2.49 -11.92 -8.78
N LEU A 44 2.60 -10.91 -7.92
CA LEU A 44 1.49 -10.04 -7.52
C LEU A 44 0.89 -9.28 -8.71
N PHE A 45 1.74 -8.73 -9.59
CA PHE A 45 1.27 -8.05 -10.80
C PHE A 45 0.52 -9.01 -11.74
N LYS A 46 1.04 -10.24 -11.91
CA LYS A 46 0.38 -11.29 -12.71
C LYS A 46 -0.97 -11.69 -12.11
N ILE A 47 -1.04 -11.97 -10.80
CA ILE A 47 -2.28 -12.33 -10.10
C ILE A 47 -3.34 -11.23 -10.28
N ARG A 48 -2.95 -9.97 -10.14
CA ARG A 48 -3.89 -8.85 -10.26
C ARG A 48 -4.16 -8.43 -11.71
N GLU A 49 -3.55 -9.06 -12.71
CA GLU A 49 -3.62 -8.67 -14.12
C GLU A 49 -3.23 -7.18 -14.33
N ARG A 50 -2.27 -6.69 -13.50
CA ARG A 50 -1.88 -5.28 -13.51
C ARG A 50 -0.86 -5.01 -14.60
N PRO A 51 -1.06 -3.97 -15.44
CA PRO A 51 -0.06 -3.55 -16.43
C PRO A 51 1.28 -3.17 -15.78
N LYS A 52 2.39 -3.65 -16.33
CA LYS A 52 3.75 -3.43 -15.78
C LYS A 52 4.22 -1.98 -15.80
N ASN A 53 3.60 -1.14 -16.63
CA ASN A 53 3.87 0.30 -16.73
C ASN A 53 3.04 1.16 -15.77
N GLN A 54 2.24 0.55 -14.91
CA GLN A 54 1.46 1.27 -13.90
C GLN A 54 2.08 1.11 -12.52
N ALA A 55 2.53 2.23 -11.93
CA ALA A 55 3.03 2.27 -10.57
C ALA A 55 2.02 1.72 -9.55
N THR A 56 2.52 1.12 -8.47
CA THR A 56 1.69 0.59 -7.39
C THR A 56 2.02 1.29 -6.06
N PRO A 57 1.03 1.61 -5.22
CA PRO A 57 1.29 2.27 -3.95
C PRO A 57 2.00 1.33 -2.97
N VAL A 58 2.76 1.93 -2.08
CA VAL A 58 3.53 1.27 -1.03
C VAL A 58 3.08 1.75 0.33
N LEU A 59 2.98 0.84 1.28
CA LEU A 59 2.66 1.12 2.68
C LEU A 59 3.91 1.00 3.54
N VAL A 60 4.03 1.93 4.47
CA VAL A 60 5.11 2.01 5.47
C VAL A 60 4.50 2.13 6.86
N ASP A 61 5.26 1.77 7.89
CA ASP A 61 4.83 1.89 9.30
C ASP A 61 5.01 3.32 9.85
N SER A 62 5.92 4.09 9.26
CA SER A 62 6.34 5.40 9.78
C SER A 62 6.93 6.32 8.70
N VAL A 63 7.05 7.59 9.03
CA VAL A 63 7.73 8.59 8.19
C VAL A 63 9.21 8.25 8.04
N GLU A 64 9.83 7.73 9.09
CA GLU A 64 11.23 7.31 9.11
C GLU A 64 11.50 6.17 8.13
N MET A 65 10.58 5.19 8.05
CA MET A 65 10.66 4.13 7.04
C MET A 65 10.50 4.73 5.63
N ALA A 66 9.55 5.63 5.42
CA ALA A 66 9.33 6.29 4.12
C ALA A 66 10.60 7.00 3.61
N GLN A 67 11.28 7.76 4.48
CA GLN A 67 12.49 8.52 4.15
C GLN A 67 13.66 7.65 3.68
N LYS A 68 13.69 6.36 4.02
CA LYS A 68 14.71 5.43 3.52
C LYS A 68 14.60 5.18 2.01
N TYR A 69 13.41 5.36 1.44
CA TYR A 69 13.08 5.07 0.04
C TYR A 69 12.83 6.33 -0.80
N LEU A 70 12.57 7.46 -0.16
CA LEU A 70 12.33 8.74 -0.81
C LEU A 70 13.62 9.59 -0.90
N LEU A 71 13.69 10.45 -1.91
CA LEU A 71 14.60 11.59 -1.90
C LEU A 71 14.22 12.55 -0.76
N PRO A 72 15.04 13.56 -0.41
CA PRO A 72 14.71 14.52 0.64
C PRO A 72 13.32 15.12 0.42
N VAL A 73 12.42 14.93 1.39
CA VAL A 73 11.04 15.40 1.32
C VAL A 73 10.99 16.89 1.60
N PRO A 74 10.36 17.71 0.73
CA PRO A 74 10.25 19.15 0.95
C PRO A 74 9.50 19.47 2.25
N LYS A 75 9.93 20.56 2.92
CA LYS A 75 9.36 20.98 4.22
C LYS A 75 7.85 21.26 4.13
N ASP A 76 7.38 21.85 3.04
CA ASP A 76 5.96 22.15 2.82
C ASP A 76 5.11 20.87 2.65
N VAL A 77 5.64 19.81 2.05
CA VAL A 77 4.98 18.49 2.03
C VAL A 77 4.89 17.91 3.43
N ILE A 78 5.96 18.03 4.22
CA ILE A 78 5.95 17.56 5.62
C ILE A 78 4.89 18.32 6.42
N ASP A 79 4.92 19.63 6.38
CA ASP A 79 4.08 20.46 7.25
C ASP A 79 2.60 20.46 6.82
N LYS A 80 2.31 20.45 5.50
CA LYS A 80 0.93 20.55 4.99
C LYS A 80 0.24 19.21 4.74
N LEU A 81 1.00 18.12 4.51
CA LEU A 81 0.43 16.84 4.12
C LEU A 81 0.80 15.70 5.09
N ILE A 82 2.08 15.52 5.39
CA ILE A 82 2.50 14.39 6.23
C ILE A 82 1.99 14.58 7.66
N LYS A 83 2.32 15.68 8.31
CA LYS A 83 1.93 15.91 9.72
C LYS A 83 0.42 15.89 9.97
N PRO A 84 -0.43 16.53 9.10
CA PRO A 84 -1.87 16.51 9.32
C PRO A 84 -2.57 15.21 8.98
N TYR A 85 -2.04 14.43 8.00
CA TYR A 85 -2.80 13.33 7.39
C TYR A 85 -2.16 11.94 7.52
N TRP A 86 -0.96 11.81 8.08
CA TRP A 86 -0.34 10.53 8.38
C TRP A 86 -0.19 10.29 9.89
N PRO A 87 -0.57 9.09 10.39
CA PRO A 87 -1.19 7.97 9.66
C PRO A 87 -2.61 8.29 9.18
N GLY A 88 -2.96 7.85 7.96
CA GLY A 88 -4.31 8.08 7.44
C GLY A 88 -4.50 7.77 5.96
N ALA A 89 -5.63 8.25 5.43
CA ALA A 89 -6.11 7.93 4.09
C ALA A 89 -5.52 8.83 2.98
N LEU A 90 -4.28 9.31 3.13
CA LEU A 90 -3.56 10.11 2.14
C LEU A 90 -2.37 9.35 1.57
N THR A 91 -2.38 9.13 0.26
CA THR A 91 -1.22 8.62 -0.50
C THR A 91 -0.52 9.80 -1.17
N ILE A 92 0.78 9.95 -0.92
CA ILE A 92 1.58 11.04 -1.48
C ILE A 92 2.57 10.44 -2.48
N ILE A 93 2.61 10.98 -3.71
CA ILE A 93 3.58 10.61 -4.73
C ILE A 93 4.76 11.58 -4.64
N LEU A 94 5.97 11.02 -4.47
CA LEU A 94 7.20 11.77 -4.26
C LEU A 94 8.35 11.15 -5.07
N PRO A 95 9.38 11.92 -5.42
CA PRO A 95 10.62 11.40 -5.99
C PRO A 95 11.26 10.36 -5.05
N CYS A 96 11.69 9.23 -5.59
CA CYS A 96 12.24 8.12 -4.83
C CYS A 96 13.67 7.76 -5.21
N LYS A 97 14.34 7.03 -4.32
CA LYS A 97 15.66 6.44 -4.56
C LYS A 97 15.50 5.25 -5.50
N THR A 98 15.80 5.45 -6.77
CA THR A 98 15.56 4.46 -7.83
C THR A 98 16.44 3.21 -7.72
N ASP A 99 17.51 3.27 -6.95
CA ASP A 99 18.37 2.14 -6.55
C ASP A 99 17.76 1.27 -5.45
N LYS A 100 16.78 1.81 -4.70
CA LYS A 100 16.09 1.10 -3.61
C LYS A 100 14.67 0.65 -3.95
N VAL A 101 14.09 1.18 -5.01
CA VAL A 101 12.71 0.87 -5.42
C VAL A 101 12.74 0.25 -6.81
N LEU A 102 12.27 -0.98 -6.94
CA LEU A 102 12.25 -1.70 -8.20
C LEU A 102 11.45 -0.97 -9.27
N LYS A 103 11.93 -1.05 -10.52
CA LYS A 103 11.32 -0.38 -11.68
C LYS A 103 9.84 -0.73 -11.83
N LEU A 104 9.47 -1.99 -11.57
CA LEU A 104 8.10 -2.46 -11.66
C LEU A 104 7.17 -1.76 -10.65
N VAL A 105 7.63 -1.52 -9.41
CA VAL A 105 6.87 -0.79 -8.39
C VAL A 105 6.60 0.65 -8.81
N ARG A 106 7.56 1.29 -9.46
CA ARG A 106 7.51 2.68 -9.95
C ARG A 106 6.81 2.84 -11.31
N GLY A 107 6.36 1.74 -11.93
CA GLY A 107 5.82 1.77 -13.30
C GLY A 107 6.79 2.31 -14.35
N GLY A 108 8.11 2.18 -14.09
CA GLY A 108 9.17 2.71 -14.95
C GLY A 108 9.59 4.16 -14.66
N GLY A 109 8.83 4.90 -13.84
CA GLY A 109 9.12 6.30 -13.46
C GLY A 109 10.19 6.44 -12.37
N ILE A 110 10.29 7.66 -11.83
CA ILE A 110 11.23 8.04 -10.76
C ILE A 110 10.53 8.41 -9.45
N THR A 111 9.24 8.20 -9.38
CA THR A 111 8.39 8.55 -8.23
C THR A 111 7.81 7.31 -7.57
N LEU A 112 7.40 7.45 -6.32
CA LEU A 112 6.76 6.41 -5.51
C LEU A 112 5.54 6.98 -4.81
N GLY A 113 4.38 6.33 -4.99
CA GLY A 113 3.20 6.58 -4.19
C GLY A 113 3.31 5.86 -2.85
N ILE A 114 3.32 6.60 -1.75
CA ILE A 114 3.61 6.07 -0.41
C ILE A 114 2.58 6.55 0.60
N ARG A 115 2.29 5.71 1.61
CA ARG A 115 1.32 6.02 2.65
C ARG A 115 1.66 5.33 3.97
N VAL A 116 1.37 6.00 5.08
CA VAL A 116 1.28 5.38 6.41
C VAL A 116 -0.21 5.13 6.71
N PRO A 117 -0.70 3.88 6.68
CA PRO A 117 -2.12 3.59 6.93
C PRO A 117 -2.46 3.77 8.42
N ASN A 118 -3.65 4.30 8.74
CA ASN A 118 -4.14 4.38 10.11
C ASN A 118 -4.86 3.08 10.51
N HIS A 119 -4.10 1.98 10.57
CA HIS A 119 -4.62 0.66 10.91
C HIS A 119 -3.58 -0.13 11.72
N THR A 120 -3.86 -0.35 12.99
CA THR A 120 -2.91 -0.95 13.94
C THR A 120 -2.33 -2.28 13.47
N THR A 121 -3.20 -3.20 12.99
CA THR A 121 -2.76 -4.51 12.49
C THR A 121 -1.79 -4.37 11.32
N THR A 122 -2.09 -3.49 10.37
CA THR A 122 -1.26 -3.30 9.18
C THR A 122 0.06 -2.64 9.51
N GLN A 123 0.05 -1.63 10.38
CA GLN A 123 1.27 -1.01 10.90
C GLN A 123 2.17 -2.03 11.61
N GLN A 124 1.58 -2.90 12.45
CA GLN A 124 2.31 -3.97 13.13
C GLN A 124 2.94 -4.95 12.14
N ILE A 125 2.18 -5.38 11.12
CA ILE A 125 2.70 -6.26 10.05
C ILE A 125 3.90 -5.60 9.37
N ILE A 126 3.79 -4.34 8.92
CA ILE A 126 4.87 -3.64 8.21
C ILE A 126 6.10 -3.49 9.11
N LYS A 127 5.89 -3.08 10.36
CA LYS A 127 6.95 -2.90 11.35
C LYS A 127 7.74 -4.19 11.57
N ASP A 128 7.04 -5.32 11.76
CA ASP A 128 7.68 -6.60 12.08
C ASP A 128 8.27 -7.28 10.84
N VAL A 129 7.75 -6.98 9.64
CA VAL A 129 8.38 -7.37 8.34
C VAL A 129 9.69 -6.60 8.16
N GLY A 130 9.78 -5.35 8.65
CA GLY A 130 10.98 -4.52 8.66
C GLY A 130 11.28 -3.77 7.37
N VAL A 131 10.45 -3.96 6.34
CA VAL A 131 10.52 -3.23 5.05
C VAL A 131 9.10 -2.85 4.60
N PRO A 132 8.95 -1.82 3.73
CA PRO A 132 7.65 -1.50 3.14
C PRO A 132 7.03 -2.70 2.42
N ILE A 133 5.71 -2.72 2.38
CA ILE A 133 4.95 -3.68 1.58
C ILE A 133 4.16 -2.96 0.48
N LEU A 134 3.95 -3.61 -0.65
CA LEU A 134 3.00 -3.12 -1.65
C LEU A 134 1.60 -3.09 -1.04
N GLY A 135 0.80 -2.09 -1.39
CA GLY A 135 -0.52 -1.88 -0.79
C GLY A 135 -1.60 -1.40 -1.76
N PRO A 136 -1.68 -1.91 -3.00
CA PRO A 136 -2.87 -1.68 -3.82
C PRO A 136 -4.08 -2.37 -3.21
N SER A 137 -5.31 -1.97 -3.61
CA SER A 137 -6.53 -2.65 -3.21
C SER A 137 -6.55 -4.12 -3.63
N ALA A 138 -7.16 -4.98 -2.82
CA ALA A 138 -7.21 -6.43 -3.00
C ALA A 138 -8.30 -6.85 -4.00
N ASN A 139 -8.15 -6.43 -5.27
CA ASN A 139 -9.04 -6.74 -6.39
C ASN A 139 -8.21 -7.02 -7.66
N PHE A 140 -8.77 -7.70 -8.63
CA PHE A 140 -8.22 -7.70 -9.99
C PHE A 140 -8.19 -6.28 -10.54
N HIS A 141 -7.27 -5.99 -11.45
CA HIS A 141 -7.08 -4.63 -11.94
C HIS A 141 -8.33 -4.13 -12.69
N GLY A 142 -8.85 -2.97 -12.26
CA GLY A 142 -10.07 -2.40 -12.82
C GLY A 142 -11.37 -2.85 -12.15
N GLU A 143 -11.34 -3.91 -11.34
CA GLU A 143 -12.50 -4.41 -10.63
C GLU A 143 -12.82 -3.61 -9.36
N LYS A 144 -13.96 -3.92 -8.73
CA LYS A 144 -14.45 -3.22 -7.54
C LYS A 144 -13.51 -3.37 -6.35
N THR A 145 -13.22 -2.26 -5.67
CA THR A 145 -12.40 -2.22 -4.45
C THR A 145 -13.14 -2.87 -3.28
N PRO A 146 -12.54 -3.86 -2.56
CA PRO A 146 -13.16 -4.46 -1.39
C PRO A 146 -13.00 -3.57 -0.16
N TYR A 147 -14.12 -3.15 0.42
CA TYR A 147 -14.16 -2.35 1.65
C TYR A 147 -14.51 -3.17 2.89
N ARG A 148 -14.97 -4.41 2.71
CA ARG A 148 -15.30 -5.38 3.74
C ARG A 148 -14.67 -6.72 3.39
N PHE A 149 -14.52 -7.58 4.38
CA PHE A 149 -13.99 -8.92 4.19
C PHE A 149 -14.81 -9.74 3.19
N GLU A 150 -16.12 -9.59 3.25
CA GLU A 150 -17.10 -10.27 2.39
C GLU A 150 -17.09 -9.75 0.94
N ASP A 151 -16.46 -8.60 0.69
CA ASP A 151 -16.30 -8.03 -0.66
C ASP A 151 -15.08 -8.62 -1.41
N LEU A 152 -14.26 -9.44 -0.74
CA LEU A 152 -13.07 -10.06 -1.35
C LEU A 152 -13.50 -11.10 -2.39
N ASP A 153 -12.90 -11.04 -3.57
CA ASP A 153 -13.12 -12.02 -4.63
C ASP A 153 -12.49 -13.37 -4.24
N GLU A 154 -13.32 -14.43 -4.22
CA GLU A 154 -12.87 -15.78 -3.84
C GLU A 154 -11.78 -16.33 -4.77
N ASN A 155 -11.77 -15.95 -6.05
CA ASN A 155 -10.74 -16.40 -6.99
C ASN A 155 -9.42 -15.69 -6.68
N LEU A 156 -9.45 -14.40 -6.33
CA LEU A 156 -8.25 -13.70 -5.89
C LEU A 156 -7.71 -14.27 -4.57
N VAL A 157 -8.59 -14.57 -3.62
CA VAL A 157 -8.24 -15.18 -2.33
C VAL A 157 -7.51 -16.52 -2.51
N LYS A 158 -7.91 -17.35 -3.48
CA LYS A 158 -7.25 -18.63 -3.79
C LYS A 158 -5.85 -18.50 -4.38
N LEU A 159 -5.48 -17.30 -4.90
CA LEU A 159 -4.19 -17.05 -5.55
C LEU A 159 -3.13 -16.48 -4.61
N VAL A 160 -3.53 -16.05 -3.40
CA VAL A 160 -2.61 -15.49 -2.38
C VAL A 160 -2.23 -16.54 -1.33
N ASP A 161 -1.19 -16.25 -0.57
CA ASP A 161 -0.65 -17.19 0.39
C ASP A 161 -1.29 -17.07 1.76
N TYR A 162 -1.89 -15.91 2.09
CA TYR A 162 -2.57 -15.70 3.36
C TYR A 162 -3.55 -14.51 3.31
N VAL A 163 -4.60 -14.57 4.13
CA VAL A 163 -5.58 -13.50 4.28
C VAL A 163 -5.77 -13.17 5.75
N VAL A 164 -5.54 -11.92 6.10
CA VAL A 164 -5.80 -11.38 7.45
C VAL A 164 -7.23 -10.86 7.49
N SER A 165 -8.04 -11.38 8.41
CA SER A 165 -9.38 -10.84 8.66
C SER A 165 -9.30 -9.49 9.38
N GLY A 166 -10.33 -8.65 9.22
CA GLY A 166 -10.39 -7.35 9.87
C GLY A 166 -11.46 -6.46 9.30
N LYS A 167 -11.41 -5.18 9.64
CA LYS A 167 -12.39 -4.18 9.21
C LYS A 167 -11.70 -2.93 8.69
N CYS A 168 -12.21 -2.38 7.61
CA CYS A 168 -11.80 -1.07 7.10
C CYS A 168 -12.75 0.00 7.68
N SER A 169 -12.19 0.99 8.38
CA SER A 169 -13.00 2.00 9.10
C SER A 169 -13.56 3.09 8.18
N VAL A 170 -12.80 3.51 7.19
CA VAL A 170 -13.13 4.63 6.28
C VAL A 170 -14.03 4.19 5.13
N LYS A 171 -13.82 2.99 4.60
CA LYS A 171 -14.60 2.40 3.48
C LYS A 171 -14.65 3.28 2.23
N GLN A 172 -13.58 3.99 1.98
CA GLN A 172 -13.36 4.82 0.80
C GLN A 172 -11.88 4.76 0.42
N ALA A 173 -11.56 4.84 -0.87
CA ALA A 173 -10.18 4.85 -1.32
C ALA A 173 -9.40 6.05 -0.77
N SER A 174 -8.08 5.91 -0.61
CA SER A 174 -7.23 7.05 -0.22
C SER A 174 -7.26 8.16 -1.26
N THR A 175 -7.18 9.41 -0.83
CA THR A 175 -6.83 10.52 -1.72
C THR A 175 -5.38 10.35 -2.16
N VAL A 176 -5.10 10.61 -3.45
CA VAL A 176 -3.76 10.52 -4.02
C VAL A 176 -3.35 11.88 -4.54
N ILE A 177 -2.25 12.41 -4.02
CA ILE A 177 -1.67 13.68 -4.44
C ILE A 177 -0.25 13.47 -4.99
N ASP A 178 0.04 14.07 -6.12
CA ASP A 178 1.37 14.13 -6.71
C ASP A 178 2.07 15.41 -6.25
N CYS A 179 3.14 15.23 -5.49
CA CYS A 179 4.02 16.27 -4.99
C CYS A 179 5.43 16.19 -5.58
N SER A 180 5.61 15.44 -6.67
CA SER A 180 6.91 15.33 -7.34
C SER A 180 7.35 16.65 -7.99
N GLU A 181 6.40 17.48 -8.42
CA GLU A 181 6.61 18.79 -9.03
C GLU A 181 5.55 19.78 -8.54
N LYS A 182 5.79 21.10 -8.70
CA LYS A 182 4.80 22.16 -8.44
C LYS A 182 4.18 22.68 -9.73
N PRO A 183 2.90 23.05 -9.70
CA PRO A 183 1.94 22.92 -8.57
C PRO A 183 1.58 21.46 -8.30
N TRP A 184 1.31 21.11 -7.04
CA TRP A 184 0.84 19.79 -6.67
C TRP A 184 -0.47 19.44 -7.36
N LYS A 185 -0.68 18.15 -7.66
CA LYS A 185 -1.87 17.71 -8.39
C LYS A 185 -2.58 16.58 -7.65
N ILE A 186 -3.86 16.72 -7.44
CA ILE A 186 -4.69 15.61 -6.95
C ILE A 186 -4.91 14.65 -8.12
N ILE A 187 -4.36 13.45 -8.01
CA ILE A 187 -4.48 12.39 -9.02
C ILE A 187 -5.76 11.59 -8.81
N ARG A 188 -6.23 11.49 -7.56
CA ARG A 188 -7.48 10.82 -7.21
C ARG A 188 -8.09 11.47 -5.99
N HIS A 189 -9.31 11.92 -6.10
CA HIS A 189 -10.13 12.29 -4.96
C HIS A 189 -10.55 11.03 -4.20
N GLY A 190 -10.44 11.03 -2.89
CA GLY A 190 -10.76 9.92 -2.00
C GLY A 190 -11.25 10.42 -0.65
N ALA A 191 -10.90 9.71 0.42
CA ALA A 191 -11.42 9.94 1.77
C ALA A 191 -10.94 11.26 2.43
N ILE A 192 -9.88 11.89 1.90
CA ILE A 192 -9.36 13.16 2.41
C ILE A 192 -9.68 14.27 1.40
N GLU A 193 -10.35 15.32 1.85
CA GLU A 193 -10.47 16.57 1.11
C GLU A 193 -9.23 17.42 1.39
N LEU A 194 -8.56 17.88 0.33
CA LEU A 194 -7.37 18.72 0.40
C LEU A 194 -7.70 20.09 -0.17
N GLU A 195 -7.44 21.13 0.63
CA GLU A 195 -7.36 22.52 0.19
C GLU A 195 -5.90 22.80 -0.17
N LEU A 196 -5.60 23.02 -1.47
CA LEU A 196 -4.25 23.23 -2.02
C LEU A 196 -3.94 24.72 -2.23
#